data_211efc6e424b8b1f0a3976900b11ec8c
#
_entry.id   211efc6e424b8b1f0a3976900b11ec8c
#
_cell.length_a   1.000
_cell.length_b   1.000
_cell.length_c   1.000
_cell.angle_alpha   90.00
_cell.angle_beta   90.00
_cell.angle_gamma   90.00
#
_symmetry.space_group_name_H-M   'P 1'
#
loop_
_entity.id
_entity.type
_entity.pdbx_description
1 polymer ?
#
loop_
_entity_poly.entity_id
_entity_poly.type
_entity_poly.pdbx_seq_one_letter_code
_entity_poly.pdbx_strand_id
1 'polypeptide(L)'
;MTGERVYVVPRSVLPIEGEWYGLRTEALDDFVSTVERGGRFEPRAAMERDPSFKQIIPYLVLRDGPRYFLMQRTNAGGDVRLHGRYSIGVGGHLNPG
;
A
#
# COMPACT_ATOMS: atom_id res chain seq x y z
N MET A 1 -0.04 25.59 4.16
CA MET A 1 -0.20 24.21 4.61
C MET A 1 0.06 23.24 3.46
N THR A 2 0.84 22.26 3.72
CA THR A 2 1.13 21.25 2.72
C THR A 2 0.20 20.06 2.91
N GLY A 3 -0.23 19.48 1.82
CA GLY A 3 -0.99 18.25 1.86
C GLY A 3 -0.13 17.07 2.27
N GLU A 4 -0.76 15.93 2.44
CA GLU A 4 -0.06 14.68 2.75
C GLU A 4 0.87 14.30 1.61
N ARG A 5 2.06 13.82 1.96
CA ARG A 5 3.00 13.25 0.99
C ARG A 5 3.11 11.77 1.22
N VAL A 6 3.16 11.02 0.15
CA VAL A 6 3.16 9.56 0.19
C VAL A 6 4.33 9.01 -0.61
N TYR A 7 4.80 7.82 -0.20
CA TYR A 7 5.88 7.15 -0.91
C TYR A 7 5.34 6.47 -2.16
N VAL A 8 5.95 6.76 -3.29
CA VAL A 8 5.52 6.26 -4.59
C VAL A 8 6.72 5.79 -5.39
N VAL A 9 6.46 4.91 -6.36
CA VAL A 9 7.47 4.50 -7.34
C VAL A 9 6.90 4.70 -8.74
N PRO A 10 7.72 5.09 -9.70
CA PRO A 10 7.27 5.08 -11.10
C PRO A 10 6.88 3.66 -11.50
N ARG A 11 5.73 3.53 -12.12
CA ARG A 11 5.26 2.21 -12.56
C ARG A 11 6.27 1.52 -13.48
N SER A 12 6.99 2.30 -14.27
CA SER A 12 7.95 1.78 -15.25
C SER A 12 9.15 1.06 -14.62
N VAL A 13 9.49 1.36 -13.36
CA VAL A 13 10.63 0.72 -12.69
C VAL A 13 10.25 -0.55 -11.92
N LEU A 14 8.96 -0.80 -11.74
CA LEU A 14 8.54 -2.01 -11.05
C LEU A 14 8.81 -3.24 -11.92
N PRO A 15 9.33 -4.34 -11.32
CA PRO A 15 9.61 -5.57 -12.08
C PRO A 15 8.32 -6.33 -12.34
N ILE A 16 7.40 -5.67 -13.03
CA ILE A 16 6.11 -6.21 -13.39
C ILE A 16 6.15 -6.56 -14.86
N GLU A 17 6.23 -7.84 -15.17
CA GLU A 17 6.17 -8.33 -16.54
C GLU A 17 4.83 -9.01 -16.77
N GLY A 18 4.14 -8.56 -17.81
CA GLY A 18 2.84 -9.08 -18.16
C GLY A 18 1.76 -8.73 -17.16
N GLU A 19 0.65 -9.41 -17.26
CA GLU A 19 -0.46 -9.25 -16.34
C GLU A 19 -0.55 -10.46 -15.42
N TRP A 20 -0.82 -10.20 -14.15
CA TRP A 20 -1.15 -11.27 -13.21
C TRP A 20 -2.29 -10.84 -12.32
N TYR A 21 -2.96 -11.83 -11.75
CA TYR A 21 -4.04 -11.59 -10.81
C TYR A 21 -3.67 -12.22 -9.46
N GLY A 22 -4.05 -11.54 -8.39
CA GLY A 22 -3.80 -12.02 -7.03
C GLY A 22 -2.42 -11.62 -6.50
N LEU A 23 -1.93 -12.39 -5.55
CA LEU A 23 -0.68 -12.10 -4.84
C LEU A 23 0.53 -12.60 -5.63
N ARG A 24 1.57 -11.78 -5.62
CA ARG A 24 2.88 -12.20 -6.13
C ARG A 24 3.75 -12.60 -4.95
N THR A 25 4.27 -13.82 -4.98
CA THR A 25 5.11 -14.37 -3.90
C THR A 25 6.54 -14.64 -4.33
N GLU A 26 6.89 -14.33 -5.57
CA GLU A 26 8.21 -14.59 -6.14
C GLU A 26 8.99 -13.30 -6.30
N ALA A 27 10.32 -13.41 -6.22
CA ALA A 27 11.25 -12.30 -6.42
C ALA A 27 10.97 -11.10 -5.50
N LEU A 28 10.62 -11.37 -4.25
CA LEU A 28 10.22 -10.33 -3.31
C LEU A 28 11.40 -9.43 -2.94
N ASP A 29 12.61 -9.97 -2.83
CA ASP A 29 13.79 -9.17 -2.51
C ASP A 29 14.10 -8.16 -3.61
N ASP A 30 13.97 -8.57 -4.87
CA ASP A 30 14.14 -7.67 -6.00
C ASP A 30 13.09 -6.58 -6.01
N PHE A 31 11.85 -6.94 -5.68
CA PHE A 31 10.77 -5.98 -5.60
C PHE A 31 11.05 -4.93 -4.50
N VAL A 32 11.42 -5.37 -3.31
CA VAL A 32 11.73 -4.49 -2.18
C VAL A 32 12.89 -3.57 -2.53
N SER A 33 13.96 -4.11 -3.12
CA SER A 33 15.10 -3.29 -3.55
C SER A 33 14.71 -2.23 -4.56
N THR A 34 13.87 -2.58 -5.51
CA THR A 34 13.38 -1.63 -6.53
C THR A 34 12.58 -0.50 -5.88
N VAL A 35 11.71 -0.85 -4.93
CA VAL A 35 10.90 0.14 -4.20
C VAL A 35 11.80 1.08 -3.39
N GLU A 36 12.81 0.54 -2.72
CA GLU A 36 13.71 1.35 -1.90
C GLU A 36 14.53 2.32 -2.75
N ARG A 37 15.04 1.86 -3.89
CA ARG A 37 15.93 2.66 -4.74
C ARG A 37 15.19 3.59 -5.67
N GLY A 38 14.04 3.16 -6.17
CA GLY A 38 13.32 3.88 -7.21
C GLY A 38 12.20 4.78 -6.70
N GLY A 39 11.91 4.77 -5.41
CA GLY A 39 10.80 5.51 -4.84
C GLY A 39 11.15 6.89 -4.32
N ARG A 40 10.13 7.68 -4.11
CA ARG A 40 10.26 9.02 -3.54
C ARG A 40 8.93 9.45 -2.95
N PHE A 41 8.97 10.49 -2.13
CA PHE A 41 7.75 11.09 -1.59
C PHE A 41 7.21 12.16 -2.53
N GLU A 42 5.92 12.10 -2.81
CA GLU A 42 5.23 13.04 -3.68
C GLU A 42 3.89 13.43 -3.06
N PRO A 43 3.31 14.56 -3.43
CA PRO A 43 2.00 14.95 -2.91
C PRO A 43 0.92 13.91 -3.26
N ARG A 44 0.19 13.46 -2.24
CA ARG A 44 -0.83 12.44 -2.42
C ARG A 44 -1.91 12.83 -3.42
N ALA A 45 -2.35 14.09 -3.36
CA ALA A 45 -3.40 14.56 -4.26
C ALA A 45 -3.02 14.44 -5.74
N ALA A 46 -1.76 14.73 -6.06
CA ALA A 46 -1.25 14.57 -7.43
C ALA A 46 -1.12 13.10 -7.81
N MET A 47 -0.65 12.27 -6.88
CA MET A 47 -0.40 10.84 -7.16
C MET A 47 -1.67 10.04 -7.36
N GLU A 48 -2.77 10.44 -6.76
CA GLU A 48 -4.06 9.77 -6.95
C GLU A 48 -4.63 9.99 -8.36
N ARG A 49 -4.09 10.94 -9.10
CA ARG A 49 -4.50 11.26 -10.47
C ARG A 49 -3.49 10.83 -11.53
N ASP A 50 -2.36 10.28 -11.10
CA ASP A 50 -1.26 9.98 -12.00
C ASP A 50 -1.02 8.48 -12.08
N PRO A 51 -1.50 7.80 -13.12
CA PRO A 51 -1.34 6.36 -13.26
C PRO A 51 0.08 5.91 -13.57
N SER A 52 1.00 6.85 -13.84
CA SER A 52 2.41 6.50 -14.06
C SER A 52 3.16 6.21 -12.77
N PHE A 53 2.55 6.49 -11.61
CA PHE A 53 3.11 6.19 -10.30
C PHE A 53 2.23 5.19 -9.56
N LYS A 54 2.86 4.37 -8.72
CA LYS A 54 2.18 3.47 -7.80
C LYS A 54 2.51 3.87 -6.37
N GLN A 55 1.48 4.04 -5.56
CA GLN A 55 1.65 4.29 -4.13
C GLN A 55 1.99 2.98 -3.43
N ILE A 56 2.98 3.03 -2.55
CA ILE A 56 3.39 1.86 -1.78
C ILE A 56 2.61 1.88 -0.46
N ILE A 57 1.78 0.88 -0.27
CA ILE A 57 0.91 0.79 0.91
C ILE A 57 1.17 -0.54 1.61
N PRO A 58 1.99 -0.54 2.67
CA PRO A 58 2.16 -1.74 3.48
C PRO A 58 0.84 -2.21 4.08
N TYR A 59 0.66 -3.51 4.15
CA TYR A 59 -0.53 -4.11 4.71
C TYR A 59 -0.11 -5.22 5.66
N LEU A 60 -0.41 -5.05 6.94
CA LEU A 60 -0.01 -5.99 7.98
C LEU A 60 -1.16 -6.92 8.33
N VAL A 61 -0.92 -8.21 8.24
CA VAL A 61 -1.87 -9.24 8.61
C VAL A 61 -1.30 -10.03 9.78
N LEU A 62 -2.08 -10.14 10.86
CA LEU A 62 -1.69 -10.91 12.03
C LEU A 62 -2.23 -12.33 11.91
N ARG A 63 -1.36 -13.29 12.15
CA ARG A 63 -1.70 -14.70 12.02
C ARG A 63 -1.12 -15.51 13.17
N ASP A 64 -1.92 -16.46 13.66
CA ASP A 64 -1.51 -17.44 14.65
C ASP A 64 -1.87 -18.83 14.12
N GLY A 65 -0.87 -19.55 13.58
CA GLY A 65 -1.10 -20.81 12.91
C GLY A 65 -2.06 -20.65 11.74
N PRO A 66 -3.15 -21.42 11.68
CA PRO A 66 -4.15 -21.31 10.61
C PRO A 66 -5.17 -20.18 10.87
N ARG A 67 -5.03 -19.44 11.97
CA ARG A 67 -5.97 -18.40 12.36
C ARG A 67 -5.47 -17.04 11.96
N TYR A 68 -6.40 -16.21 11.48
CA TYR A 68 -6.13 -14.81 11.19
C TYR A 68 -6.89 -13.94 12.16
N PHE A 69 -6.26 -12.84 12.58
CA PHE A 69 -6.92 -11.87 13.43
C PHE A 69 -7.93 -11.06 12.60
N LEU A 70 -9.20 -11.11 13.01
CA LEU A 70 -10.27 -10.38 12.33
C LEU A 70 -10.58 -9.12 13.11
N MET A 71 -10.58 -7.98 12.45
CA MET A 71 -10.86 -6.68 13.04
C MET A 71 -12.11 -6.09 12.43
N GLN A 72 -12.90 -5.40 13.26
CA GLN A 72 -14.00 -4.61 12.79
C GLN A 72 -13.62 -3.13 12.82
N ARG A 73 -13.81 -2.43 11.72
CA ARG A 73 -13.54 -1.01 11.67
C ARG A 73 -14.61 -0.24 12.43
N THR A 74 -14.16 0.73 13.23
CA THR A 74 -15.06 1.57 14.01
C THR A 74 -15.51 2.78 13.20
N ASN A 75 -16.51 3.48 13.73
CA ASN A 75 -16.96 4.73 13.12
C ASN A 75 -15.97 5.89 13.33
N ALA A 76 -14.92 5.68 14.10
CA ALA A 76 -13.87 6.68 14.33
C ALA A 76 -12.84 6.73 13.20
N GLY A 77 -12.82 5.73 12.33
CA GLY A 77 -11.88 5.71 11.20
C GLY A 77 -12.18 6.80 10.18
N GLY A 78 -11.15 7.22 9.44
CA GLY A 78 -11.27 8.31 8.47
C GLY A 78 -12.03 7.97 7.21
N ASP A 79 -12.13 6.71 6.84
CA ASP A 79 -12.82 6.31 5.62
C ASP A 79 -14.22 5.79 5.98
N VAL A 80 -15.21 6.62 5.71
CA VAL A 80 -16.61 6.34 6.05
C VAL A 80 -17.11 5.07 5.38
N ARG A 81 -16.64 4.77 4.18
CA ARG A 81 -17.06 3.58 3.45
C ARG A 81 -16.71 2.28 4.17
N LEU A 82 -15.72 2.32 5.05
CA LEU A 82 -15.21 1.16 5.76
C LEU A 82 -15.78 1.01 7.17
N HIS A 83 -16.59 1.98 7.63
CA HIS A 83 -17.16 1.93 8.98
C HIS A 83 -18.02 0.67 9.16
N GLY A 84 -17.80 -0.04 10.25
CA GLY A 84 -18.52 -1.26 10.57
C GLY A 84 -18.10 -2.51 9.80
N ARG A 85 -17.21 -2.37 8.81
CA ARG A 85 -16.75 -3.49 8.00
C ARG A 85 -15.60 -4.23 8.68
N TYR A 86 -15.46 -5.50 8.32
CA TYR A 86 -14.39 -6.34 8.86
C TYR A 86 -13.16 -6.32 7.93
N SER A 87 -12.00 -6.50 8.54
CA SER A 87 -10.73 -6.55 7.84
C SER A 87 -9.79 -7.51 8.55
N ILE A 88 -8.97 -8.23 7.78
CA ILE A 88 -7.94 -9.10 8.33
C ILE A 88 -6.58 -8.40 8.45
N GLY A 89 -6.48 -7.18 8.02
CA GLY A 89 -5.21 -6.49 8.06
C GLY A 89 -5.35 -4.99 8.25
N VAL A 90 -4.23 -4.36 8.50
CA VAL A 90 -4.11 -2.91 8.68
C VAL A 90 -3.12 -2.39 7.65
N GLY A 91 -3.55 -1.41 6.87
CA GLY A 91 -2.71 -0.79 5.86
C GLY A 91 -2.77 0.73 5.95
N GLY A 92 -1.81 1.35 5.30
CA GLY A 92 -1.77 2.80 5.21
C GLY A 92 -0.62 3.26 4.35
N HIS A 93 -0.69 4.50 3.93
CA HIS A 93 0.36 5.11 3.14
C HIS A 93 1.61 5.32 3.97
N LEU A 94 2.77 5.29 3.31
CA LEU A 94 4.03 5.69 3.93
C LEU A 94 4.19 7.19 3.77
N ASN A 95 4.40 7.87 4.88
CA ASN A 95 4.60 9.32 4.91
C ASN A 95 6.05 9.61 5.34
N PRO A 96 6.58 10.82 5.01
CA PRO A 96 7.89 11.23 5.52
C PRO A 96 7.88 11.23 7.04
N GLY A 97 8.91 10.65 7.62
CA GLY A 97 9.02 10.51 9.06
C GLY A 97 9.36 11.76 9.83
#